data_358b95a78d721fdbaa98c1d044f6933e
#
_entry.id   358b95a78d721fdbaa98c1d044f6933e
#
_cell.length_a   1.000
_cell.length_b   1.000
_cell.length_c   1.000
_cell.angle_alpha   90.00
_cell.angle_beta   90.00
_cell.angle_gamma   90.00
#
_symmetry.space_group_name_H-M   'P 1'
#
loop_
_entity.id
_entity.type
_entity.pdbx_description
1 polymer ?
#
loop_
_entity_poly.entity_id
_entity_poly.type
_entity_poly.pdbx_seq_one_letter_code
_entity_poly.pdbx_strand_id
1 'polypeptide(L)'
;MSFGAQQAYSFLRPLKGKTITFLVNNRQTNLSFAKCIASLTALTTNGCAIFDIDAFYSSNSDEILSALPPSSARLTRIYVPEPESSVETDLSRLFRAESGVFIVDSLNTLYHLFSSSGVSSRSRKLAFAVASLSYLARTNGKAVLFTAYRREKTMKTGGGRSISDLSDTTVSVEATGSGLLMKCERGTAWPERRFSLIP
;
A
#
# COMPACT_ATOMS: atom_id res chain seq x y z
N MET A 1 -3.59 3.20 20.31
CA MET A 1 -4.76 2.89 19.47
C MET A 1 -5.05 1.39 19.58
N SER A 2 -6.07 0.99 20.27
CA SER A 2 -6.45 -0.43 20.29
C SER A 2 -7.59 -0.64 19.28
N PHE A 3 -7.23 -0.99 18.05
CA PHE A 3 -8.21 -1.56 17.16
C PHE A 3 -8.54 -2.97 17.65
N GLY A 4 -9.80 -3.25 17.92
CA GLY A 4 -10.20 -4.61 18.25
C GLY A 4 -9.88 -5.57 17.11
N ALA A 5 -9.41 -6.78 17.40
CA ALA A 5 -9.08 -7.81 16.42
C ALA A 5 -10.22 -8.06 15.41
N GLN A 6 -11.47 -7.89 15.84
CA GLN A 6 -12.65 -8.01 14.99
C GLN A 6 -12.76 -6.89 13.94
N GLN A 7 -12.36 -5.67 14.26
CA GLN A 7 -12.33 -4.55 13.29
C GLN A 7 -11.25 -4.76 12.24
N ALA A 8 -10.06 -5.18 12.65
CA ALA A 8 -8.98 -5.51 11.73
C ALA A 8 -9.36 -6.66 10.80
N TYR A 9 -9.95 -7.72 11.32
CA TYR A 9 -10.43 -8.85 10.51
C TYR A 9 -11.48 -8.41 9.50
N SER A 10 -12.46 -7.61 9.91
CA SER A 10 -13.51 -7.08 9.03
C SER A 10 -12.97 -6.15 7.95
N PHE A 11 -11.82 -5.47 8.22
CA PHE A 11 -11.13 -4.63 7.25
C PHE A 11 -10.35 -5.45 6.22
N LEU A 12 -9.61 -6.45 6.66
CA LEU A 12 -8.67 -7.19 5.80
C LEU A 12 -9.29 -8.36 5.06
N ARG A 13 -10.38 -8.94 5.57
CA ARG A 13 -11.06 -10.05 4.92
C ARG A 13 -11.45 -9.76 3.45
N PRO A 14 -12.05 -8.59 3.12
CA PRO A 14 -12.38 -8.26 1.73
C PRO A 14 -11.16 -7.98 0.85
N LEU A 15 -9.95 -7.82 1.43
CA LEU A 15 -8.72 -7.54 0.69
C LEU A 15 -8.00 -8.81 0.25
N LYS A 16 -8.31 -9.95 0.86
CA LYS A 16 -7.66 -11.22 0.56
C LYS A 16 -7.80 -11.57 -0.92
N GLY A 17 -6.68 -11.84 -1.57
CA GLY A 17 -6.62 -12.14 -3.00
C GLY A 17 -6.80 -10.93 -3.92
N LYS A 18 -6.71 -9.69 -3.39
CA LYS A 18 -6.95 -8.46 -4.15
C LYS A 18 -5.78 -7.49 -4.08
N THR A 19 -5.75 -6.60 -5.06
CA THR A 19 -4.91 -5.41 -5.09
C THR A 19 -5.76 -4.17 -4.84
N ILE A 20 -5.31 -3.33 -3.92
CA ILE A 20 -6.01 -2.11 -3.54
C ILE A 20 -5.06 -0.93 -3.65
N THR A 21 -5.49 0.14 -4.31
CA THR A 21 -4.77 1.42 -4.32
C THR A 21 -5.44 2.40 -3.37
N PHE A 22 -4.68 2.90 -2.41
CA PHE A 22 -5.08 3.97 -1.52
C PHE A 22 -4.56 5.30 -2.06
N LEU A 23 -5.48 6.20 -2.40
CA LEU A 23 -5.18 7.55 -2.85
C LEU A 23 -5.06 8.47 -1.65
N VAL A 24 -3.84 8.91 -1.36
CA VAL A 24 -3.50 9.75 -0.22
C VAL A 24 -3.29 11.19 -0.69
N ASN A 25 -3.88 12.17 -0.01
CA ASN A 25 -3.86 13.56 -0.45
C ASN A 25 -2.51 14.26 -0.18
N ASN A 26 -1.87 13.97 0.97
CA ASN A 26 -0.63 14.62 1.38
C ASN A 26 0.19 13.72 2.32
N ARG A 27 1.43 14.17 2.63
CA ARG A 27 2.38 13.40 3.44
C ARG A 27 1.90 13.18 4.89
N GLN A 28 1.22 14.15 5.49
CA GLN A 28 0.70 14.01 6.86
C GLN A 28 -0.43 12.97 6.93
N THR A 29 -1.32 12.99 5.95
CA THR A 29 -2.35 11.95 5.78
C THR A 29 -1.70 10.59 5.58
N ASN A 30 -0.56 10.52 4.84
CA ASN A 30 0.15 9.26 4.63
C ASN A 30 0.71 8.69 5.94
N LEU A 31 1.27 9.51 6.83
CA LEU A 31 1.78 9.03 8.13
C LEU A 31 0.66 8.42 8.99
N SER A 32 -0.46 9.13 9.10
CA SER A 32 -1.63 8.64 9.82
C SER A 32 -2.19 7.35 9.19
N PHE A 33 -2.20 7.31 7.86
CA PHE A 33 -2.60 6.12 7.11
C PHE A 33 -1.64 4.96 7.33
N ALA A 34 -0.32 5.18 7.25
CA ALA A 34 0.70 4.16 7.47
C ALA A 34 0.58 3.52 8.85
N LYS A 35 0.39 4.32 9.91
CA LYS A 35 0.13 3.82 11.26
C LYS A 35 -1.16 3.00 11.34
N CYS A 36 -2.23 3.48 10.72
CA CYS A 36 -3.51 2.77 10.67
C CYS A 36 -3.37 1.43 9.96
N ILE A 37 -2.78 1.41 8.77
CA ILE A 37 -2.59 0.18 7.98
C ILE A 37 -1.64 -0.79 8.69
N ALA A 38 -0.52 -0.32 9.22
CA ALA A 38 0.39 -1.16 9.98
C ALA A 38 -0.32 -1.81 11.17
N SER A 39 -1.10 -1.04 11.93
CA SER A 39 -1.89 -1.56 13.06
C SER A 39 -2.93 -2.59 12.61
N LEU A 40 -3.63 -2.35 11.51
CA LEU A 40 -4.62 -3.28 10.97
C LEU A 40 -3.99 -4.57 10.45
N THR A 41 -2.87 -4.46 9.72
CA THR A 41 -2.18 -5.63 9.15
C THR A 41 -1.51 -6.47 10.23
N ALA A 42 -1.04 -5.83 11.30
CA ALA A 42 -0.43 -6.48 12.44
C ALA A 42 -1.38 -7.41 13.21
N LEU A 43 -2.67 -7.11 13.20
CA LEU A 43 -3.68 -7.88 13.94
C LEU A 43 -4.13 -9.16 13.20
N THR A 44 -3.68 -9.38 11.97
CA THR A 44 -4.37 -10.35 11.11
C THR A 44 -3.57 -11.55 10.71
N THR A 45 -2.31 -11.72 10.96
CA THR A 45 -1.63 -12.97 10.72
C THR A 45 -0.12 -12.90 10.43
N ASN A 46 0.34 -13.38 9.31
CA ASN A 46 1.72 -13.72 8.95
C ASN A 46 2.63 -12.52 8.68
N GLY A 47 2.30 -11.35 9.24
CA GLY A 47 3.12 -10.16 9.08
C GLY A 47 2.85 -9.35 7.81
N CYS A 48 3.56 -8.24 7.71
CA CYS A 48 3.48 -7.28 6.64
C CYS A 48 4.87 -7.10 6.01
N ALA A 49 4.94 -7.08 4.69
CA ALA A 49 6.14 -6.69 3.94
C ALA A 49 5.87 -5.38 3.22
N ILE A 50 6.70 -4.38 3.47
CA ILE A 50 6.56 -3.03 2.94
C ILE A 50 7.70 -2.77 1.96
N PHE A 51 7.38 -2.47 0.73
CA PHE A 51 8.33 -1.97 -0.26
C PHE A 51 8.32 -0.44 -0.22
N ASP A 52 9.29 0.10 0.49
CA ASP A 52 9.37 1.51 0.87
C ASP A 52 10.23 2.28 -0.12
N ILE A 53 9.67 2.59 -1.27
CA ILE A 53 10.39 3.25 -2.36
C ILE A 53 10.66 4.73 -2.03
N ASP A 54 9.73 5.36 -1.31
CA ASP A 54 9.81 6.78 -0.94
C ASP A 54 10.61 7.01 0.36
N ALA A 55 11.20 5.95 0.93
CA ALA A 55 11.88 5.96 2.24
C ALA A 55 11.00 6.54 3.36
N PHE A 56 9.69 6.41 3.22
CA PHE A 56 8.72 7.01 4.13
C PHE A 56 8.57 6.18 5.41
N TYR A 57 8.41 4.86 5.25
CA TYR A 57 8.26 3.93 6.37
C TYR A 57 9.57 3.75 7.13
N SER A 58 10.69 3.67 6.43
CA SER A 58 12.02 3.56 7.05
C SER A 58 12.39 4.79 7.85
N SER A 59 12.09 5.99 7.31
CA SER A 59 12.35 7.28 8.00
C SER A 59 11.45 7.51 9.22
N ASN A 60 10.31 6.83 9.31
CA ASN A 60 9.36 6.95 10.42
C ASN A 60 9.18 5.60 11.14
N SER A 61 10.16 4.70 11.04
CA SER A 61 10.05 3.32 11.52
C SER A 61 9.73 3.24 13.01
N ASP A 62 10.40 4.04 13.84
CA ASP A 62 10.19 4.04 15.28
C ASP A 62 8.77 4.43 15.64
N GLU A 63 8.24 5.45 14.98
CA GLU A 63 6.89 5.94 15.20
C GLU A 63 5.82 4.97 14.70
N ILE A 64 6.07 4.31 13.57
CA ILE A 64 5.15 3.32 13.00
C ILE A 64 5.20 2.03 13.79
N LEU A 65 6.39 1.50 14.08
CA LEU A 65 6.54 0.22 14.79
C LEU A 65 6.13 0.30 16.24
N SER A 66 6.34 1.45 16.92
CA SER A 66 5.87 1.65 18.29
C SER A 66 4.34 1.63 18.43
N ALA A 67 3.63 1.93 17.34
CA ALA A 67 2.17 1.83 17.31
C ALA A 67 1.66 0.38 17.21
N LEU A 68 2.56 -0.59 16.97
CA LEU A 68 2.22 -2.01 16.80
C LEU A 68 2.40 -2.81 18.10
N PRO A 69 1.61 -3.88 18.30
CA PRO A 69 1.94 -4.87 19.31
C PRO A 69 3.35 -5.45 19.07
N PRO A 70 4.14 -5.75 20.12
CA PRO A 70 5.53 -6.23 19.96
C PRO A 70 5.68 -7.48 19.08
N SER A 71 4.72 -8.40 19.11
CA SER A 71 4.68 -9.59 18.28
C SER A 71 4.54 -9.23 16.80
N SER A 72 3.77 -8.22 16.48
CA SER A 72 3.46 -7.78 15.14
C SER A 72 4.57 -6.90 14.57
N ALA A 73 5.21 -6.08 15.39
CA ALA A 73 6.38 -5.30 15.00
C ALA A 73 7.50 -6.22 14.48
N ARG A 74 7.71 -7.37 15.13
CA ARG A 74 8.70 -8.39 14.71
C ARG A 74 8.37 -9.05 13.36
N LEU A 75 7.11 -9.07 12.97
CA LEU A 75 6.64 -9.66 11.72
C LEU A 75 6.51 -8.62 10.59
N THR A 76 6.76 -7.35 10.89
CA THR A 76 6.75 -6.28 9.89
C THR A 76 8.16 -6.10 9.34
N ARG A 77 8.29 -6.19 8.02
CA ARG A 77 9.57 -6.03 7.32
C ARG A 77 9.47 -4.85 6.36
N ILE A 78 10.43 -3.94 6.44
CA ILE A 78 10.55 -2.78 5.55
C ILE A 78 11.72 -3.04 4.61
N TYR A 79 11.46 -3.05 3.32
CA TYR A 79 12.43 -3.20 2.25
C TYR A 79 12.62 -1.87 1.55
N VAL A 80 13.79 -1.29 1.65
CA VAL A 80 14.19 -0.09 0.90
C VAL A 80 14.93 -0.56 -0.35
N PRO A 81 14.58 -0.08 -1.56
CA PRO A 81 15.31 -0.41 -2.77
C PRO A 81 16.78 -0.05 -2.66
N GLU A 82 17.64 -0.94 -3.10
CA GLU A 82 19.09 -0.67 -3.17
C GLU A 82 19.37 0.15 -4.44
N PRO A 83 20.20 1.21 -4.37
CA PRO A 83 20.46 2.09 -5.52
C PRO A 83 21.04 1.35 -6.75
N GLU A 84 21.74 0.26 -6.53
CA GLU A 84 22.40 -0.54 -7.56
C GLU A 84 21.56 -1.73 -8.04
N SER A 85 20.46 -2.04 -7.37
CA SER A 85 19.59 -3.15 -7.76
C SER A 85 18.54 -2.72 -8.79
N SER A 86 18.05 -3.66 -9.58
CA SER A 86 16.90 -3.40 -10.44
C SER A 86 15.60 -3.48 -9.60
N VAL A 87 14.62 -2.66 -9.95
CA VAL A 87 13.29 -2.68 -9.33
C VAL A 87 12.65 -4.08 -9.40
N GLU A 88 12.89 -4.80 -10.49
CA GLU A 88 12.40 -6.16 -10.69
C GLU A 88 13.02 -7.14 -9.68
N THR A 89 14.31 -6.97 -9.39
CA THR A 89 15.02 -7.77 -8.39
C THR A 89 14.47 -7.50 -7.00
N ASP A 90 14.29 -6.24 -6.64
CA ASP A 90 13.77 -5.84 -5.34
C ASP A 90 12.32 -6.29 -5.14
N LEU A 91 11.47 -6.13 -6.15
CA LEU A 91 10.11 -6.68 -6.13
C LEU A 91 10.12 -8.20 -5.97
N SER A 92 11.06 -8.91 -6.60
CA SER A 92 11.15 -10.37 -6.46
C SER A 92 11.56 -10.81 -5.06
N ARG A 93 12.36 -10.01 -4.34
CA ARG A 93 12.67 -10.23 -2.91
C ARG A 93 11.41 -10.06 -2.04
N LEU A 94 10.63 -9.01 -2.32
CA LEU A 94 9.36 -8.79 -1.65
C LEU A 94 8.42 -9.98 -1.83
N PHE A 95 8.32 -10.53 -3.05
CA PHE A 95 7.43 -11.64 -3.38
C PHE A 95 7.77 -12.94 -2.66
N ARG A 96 9.04 -13.15 -2.32
CA ARG A 96 9.50 -14.32 -1.56
C ARG A 96 9.17 -14.22 -0.07
N ALA A 97 8.78 -13.04 0.42
CA ALA A 97 8.42 -12.89 1.81
C ALA A 97 7.15 -13.68 2.13
N GLU A 98 7.16 -14.38 3.26
CA GLU A 98 6.00 -15.17 3.73
C GLU A 98 4.90 -14.31 4.34
N SER A 99 4.88 -13.01 4.07
CA SER A 99 3.92 -12.07 4.60
C SER A 99 2.54 -12.26 4.01
N GLY A 100 1.50 -12.05 4.82
CA GLY A 100 0.10 -12.10 4.39
C GLY A 100 -0.34 -10.84 3.66
N VAL A 101 0.35 -9.71 3.92
CA VAL A 101 0.07 -8.40 3.33
C VAL A 101 1.35 -7.82 2.75
N PHE A 102 1.26 -7.28 1.56
CA PHE A 102 2.30 -6.52 0.90
C PHE A 102 1.85 -5.07 0.73
N ILE A 103 2.72 -4.14 1.04
CA ILE A 103 2.51 -2.70 0.82
C ILE A 103 3.59 -2.22 -0.14
N VAL A 104 3.21 -1.47 -1.15
CA VAL A 104 4.13 -0.79 -2.08
C VAL A 104 3.88 0.71 -1.97
N ASP A 105 4.83 1.44 -1.45
CA ASP A 105 4.78 2.89 -1.25
C ASP A 105 5.89 3.59 -2.05
N SER A 106 5.58 4.27 -3.16
CA SER A 106 4.28 4.48 -3.79
C SER A 106 4.27 4.04 -5.25
N LEU A 107 3.10 3.87 -5.86
CA LEU A 107 2.98 3.61 -7.31
C LEU A 107 3.53 4.76 -8.15
N ASN A 108 3.47 5.99 -7.65
CA ASN A 108 4.01 7.15 -8.33
C ASN A 108 5.52 7.04 -8.50
N THR A 109 6.23 6.73 -7.41
CA THR A 109 7.67 6.60 -7.42
C THR A 109 8.10 5.33 -8.16
N LEU A 110 7.36 4.23 -7.99
CA LEU A 110 7.59 3.02 -8.78
C LEU A 110 7.52 3.31 -10.30
N TYR A 111 6.56 4.13 -10.76
CA TYR A 111 6.49 4.57 -12.15
C TYR A 111 7.73 5.36 -12.58
N HIS A 112 8.25 6.21 -11.70
CA HIS A 112 9.45 7.00 -11.98
C HIS A 112 10.74 6.17 -11.96
N LEU A 113 10.83 5.12 -11.17
CA LEU A 113 11.97 4.21 -11.16
C LEU A 113 12.15 3.47 -12.50
N PHE A 114 11.10 3.27 -13.26
CA PHE A 114 11.19 2.77 -14.64
C PHE A 114 11.66 3.81 -15.65
N SER A 115 12.30 4.90 -15.20
CA SER A 115 12.57 6.11 -16.01
C SER A 115 13.61 5.96 -17.13
N SER A 116 14.46 4.93 -17.10
CA SER A 116 15.39 4.62 -18.20
C SER A 116 14.71 4.26 -19.53
N SER A 117 13.38 4.14 -19.52
CA SER A 117 12.54 3.75 -20.65
C SER A 117 11.64 4.92 -21.05
N GLY A 118 11.30 5.08 -22.32
CA GLY A 118 10.32 6.08 -22.77
C GLY A 118 8.95 5.92 -22.06
N VAL A 119 8.13 6.97 -22.05
CA VAL A 119 6.85 7.05 -21.31
C VAL A 119 5.94 5.83 -21.52
N SER A 120 5.81 5.36 -22.76
CA SER A 120 4.99 4.18 -23.08
C SER A 120 5.56 2.89 -22.48
N SER A 121 6.88 2.79 -22.35
CA SER A 121 7.55 1.64 -21.73
C SER A 121 7.38 1.63 -20.20
N ARG A 122 7.44 2.81 -19.56
CA ARG A 122 7.19 2.93 -18.10
C ARG A 122 5.80 2.47 -17.73
N SER A 123 4.80 2.92 -18.48
CA SER A 123 3.41 2.52 -18.23
C SER A 123 3.20 1.02 -18.39
N ARG A 124 3.86 0.39 -19.38
CA ARG A 124 3.81 -1.06 -19.58
C ARG A 124 4.51 -1.82 -18.46
N LYS A 125 5.69 -1.37 -18.03
CA LYS A 125 6.43 -1.97 -16.91
C LYS A 125 5.65 -1.88 -15.60
N LEU A 126 5.06 -0.71 -15.31
CA LEU A 126 4.20 -0.54 -14.14
C LEU A 126 2.98 -1.45 -14.21
N ALA A 127 2.29 -1.50 -15.35
CA ALA A 127 1.14 -2.37 -15.53
C ALA A 127 1.51 -3.85 -15.36
N PHE A 128 2.67 -4.26 -15.86
CA PHE A 128 3.19 -5.62 -15.68
C PHE A 128 3.50 -5.90 -14.21
N ALA A 129 4.16 -4.99 -13.50
CA ALA A 129 4.46 -5.15 -12.07
C ALA A 129 3.17 -5.29 -11.24
N VAL A 130 2.18 -4.42 -11.48
CA VAL A 130 0.88 -4.50 -10.78
C VAL A 130 0.13 -5.78 -11.15
N ALA A 131 0.15 -6.20 -12.41
CA ALA A 131 -0.48 -7.46 -12.85
C ALA A 131 0.17 -8.68 -12.18
N SER A 132 1.51 -8.70 -12.09
CA SER A 132 2.25 -9.76 -11.40
C SER A 132 1.90 -9.82 -9.91
N LEU A 133 1.82 -8.66 -9.25
CA LEU A 133 1.38 -8.56 -7.87
C LEU A 133 -0.07 -9.00 -7.68
N SER A 134 -0.95 -8.64 -8.61
CA SER A 134 -2.35 -9.09 -8.61
C SER A 134 -2.46 -10.60 -8.77
N TYR A 135 -1.66 -11.18 -9.64
CA TYR A 135 -1.60 -12.65 -9.81
C TYR A 135 -1.16 -13.32 -8.52
N LEU A 136 -0.07 -12.84 -7.89
CA LEU A 136 0.41 -13.37 -6.61
C LEU A 136 -0.61 -13.22 -5.48
N ALA A 137 -1.30 -12.08 -5.42
CA ALA A 137 -2.37 -11.86 -4.45
C ALA A 137 -3.43 -12.95 -4.57
N ARG A 138 -3.91 -13.20 -5.78
CA ARG A 138 -4.99 -14.17 -6.07
C ARG A 138 -4.57 -15.61 -5.82
N THR A 139 -3.39 -16.01 -6.32
CA THR A 139 -2.92 -17.40 -6.20
C THR A 139 -2.57 -17.78 -4.77
N ASN A 140 -2.01 -16.85 -3.99
CA ASN A 140 -1.55 -17.12 -2.63
C ASN A 140 -2.53 -16.62 -1.55
N GLY A 141 -3.67 -16.05 -1.94
CA GLY A 141 -4.64 -15.49 -1.01
C GLY A 141 -4.09 -14.34 -0.17
N LYS A 142 -3.09 -13.61 -0.67
CA LYS A 142 -2.47 -12.47 -0.01
C LYS A 142 -3.20 -11.16 -0.36
N ALA A 143 -2.99 -10.11 0.43
CA ALA A 143 -3.45 -8.77 0.08
C ALA A 143 -2.27 -7.93 -0.40
N VAL A 144 -2.47 -7.17 -1.48
CA VAL A 144 -1.47 -6.21 -1.98
C VAL A 144 -2.06 -4.81 -1.94
N LEU A 145 -1.41 -3.94 -1.18
CA LEU A 145 -1.83 -2.56 -0.95
C LEU A 145 -0.83 -1.64 -1.64
N PHE A 146 -1.32 -0.73 -2.45
CA PHE A 146 -0.53 0.32 -3.05
C PHE A 146 -0.93 1.65 -2.42
N THR A 147 0.04 2.52 -2.18
CA THR A 147 -0.23 3.93 -1.97
C THR A 147 -0.01 4.70 -3.27
N ALA A 148 -0.77 5.75 -3.45
CA ALA A 148 -0.57 6.69 -4.54
C ALA A 148 -0.97 8.09 -4.09
N TYR A 149 -0.19 9.11 -4.47
CA TYR A 149 -0.50 10.50 -4.14
C TYR A 149 -1.47 11.09 -5.16
N ARG A 150 -2.55 11.66 -4.67
CA ARG A 150 -3.50 12.40 -5.48
C ARG A 150 -2.92 13.78 -5.79
N ARG A 151 -2.38 13.95 -6.99
CA ARG A 151 -2.08 15.30 -7.50
C ARG A 151 -3.36 15.92 -8.04
N GLU A 152 -3.64 17.15 -7.67
CA GLU A 152 -4.92 17.85 -7.88
C GLU A 152 -5.44 17.90 -9.32
N LYS A 153 -4.69 17.57 -10.34
CA LYS A 153 -5.17 17.70 -11.71
C LYS A 153 -4.90 16.58 -12.70
N THR A 154 -3.92 15.69 -12.55
CA THR A 154 -3.69 14.69 -13.62
C THR A 154 -2.76 13.55 -13.22
N MET A 155 -3.23 12.52 -12.54
CA MET A 155 -2.53 11.25 -12.56
C MET A 155 -3.01 10.40 -13.73
N LYS A 156 -2.63 10.78 -14.94
CA LYS A 156 -2.83 9.95 -16.12
C LYS A 156 -1.53 9.21 -16.41
N THR A 157 -1.60 7.90 -16.54
CA THR A 157 -0.54 7.12 -17.19
C THR A 157 -0.43 7.59 -18.64
N GLY A 158 0.72 7.40 -19.29
CA GLY A 158 0.93 7.74 -20.70
C GLY A 158 -0.06 7.09 -21.68
N GLY A 159 -1.00 6.27 -21.22
CA GLY A 159 -2.10 5.68 -21.98
C GLY A 159 -3.48 6.23 -21.61
N GLY A 160 -3.55 7.36 -20.87
CA GLY A 160 -4.82 7.99 -20.48
C GLY A 160 -5.55 7.31 -19.31
N ARG A 161 -5.07 6.18 -18.83
CA ARG A 161 -5.60 5.51 -17.62
C ARG A 161 -4.95 6.07 -16.37
N SER A 162 -5.71 6.21 -15.31
CA SER A 162 -5.15 6.53 -14.01
C SER A 162 -4.27 5.36 -13.50
N ILE A 163 -3.18 5.66 -12.79
CA ILE A 163 -2.37 4.64 -12.12
C ILE A 163 -3.25 3.82 -11.16
N SER A 164 -4.22 4.49 -10.52
CA SER A 164 -5.20 3.82 -9.66
C SER A 164 -6.06 2.78 -10.37
N ASP A 165 -6.21 2.88 -11.69
CA ASP A 165 -7.04 1.93 -12.46
C ASP A 165 -6.37 0.57 -12.68
N LEU A 166 -5.12 0.43 -12.30
CA LEU A 166 -4.38 -0.83 -12.40
C LEU A 166 -4.71 -1.83 -11.30
N SER A 167 -5.28 -1.38 -10.17
CA SER A 167 -5.68 -2.23 -9.05
C SER A 167 -7.14 -2.69 -9.14
N ASP A 168 -7.51 -3.72 -8.38
CA ASP A 168 -8.90 -4.22 -8.31
C ASP A 168 -9.84 -3.20 -7.65
N THR A 169 -9.33 -2.44 -6.68
CA THR A 169 -10.12 -1.47 -5.91
C THR A 169 -9.29 -0.21 -5.69
N THR A 170 -9.94 0.95 -5.74
CA THR A 170 -9.36 2.26 -5.41
C THR A 170 -10.13 2.87 -4.26
N VAL A 171 -9.40 3.33 -3.26
CA VAL A 171 -9.92 3.93 -2.03
C VAL A 171 -9.29 5.30 -1.83
N SER A 172 -10.08 6.36 -1.70
CA SER A 172 -9.56 7.64 -1.25
C SER A 172 -9.36 7.65 0.27
N VAL A 173 -8.30 8.32 0.71
CA VAL A 173 -7.94 8.48 2.11
C VAL A 173 -7.85 9.96 2.41
N GLU A 174 -8.68 10.44 3.32
CA GLU A 174 -8.74 11.83 3.72
C GLU A 174 -8.54 11.95 5.23
N ALA A 175 -7.72 12.90 5.66
CA ALA A 175 -7.60 13.25 7.06
C ALA A 175 -8.85 14.03 7.49
N THR A 176 -9.42 13.66 8.62
CA THR A 176 -10.49 14.40 9.31
C THR A 176 -9.97 14.93 10.63
N GLY A 177 -10.67 15.85 11.27
CA GLY A 177 -10.24 16.41 12.55
C GLY A 177 -10.00 15.37 13.66
N SER A 178 -10.58 14.18 13.56
CA SER A 178 -10.46 13.10 14.55
C SER A 178 -9.92 11.78 14.01
N GLY A 179 -9.50 11.72 12.73
CA GLY A 179 -9.05 10.46 12.18
C GLY A 179 -8.89 10.42 10.67
N LEU A 180 -9.13 9.26 10.10
CA LEU A 180 -9.09 9.02 8.66
C LEU A 180 -10.46 8.59 8.16
N LEU A 181 -10.86 9.14 7.03
CA LEU A 181 -11.99 8.68 6.25
C LEU A 181 -11.48 7.93 5.02
N MET A 182 -11.90 6.69 4.87
CA MET A 182 -11.61 5.85 3.71
C MET A 182 -12.88 5.59 2.92
N LYS A 183 -12.89 5.98 1.65
CA LYS A 183 -14.05 5.90 0.77
C LYS A 183 -13.69 5.18 -0.52
N CYS A 184 -14.49 4.20 -0.91
CA CYS A 184 -14.31 3.49 -2.18
C CYS A 184 -14.66 4.43 -3.35
N GLU A 185 -13.72 4.62 -4.25
CA GLU A 185 -13.94 5.36 -5.49
C GLU A 185 -14.24 4.41 -6.67
N ARG A 186 -13.64 3.21 -6.64
CA ARG A 186 -13.81 2.22 -7.71
C ARG A 186 -13.59 0.81 -7.19
N GLY A 187 -14.31 -0.16 -7.77
CA GLY A 187 -14.14 -1.59 -7.49
C GLY A 187 -15.31 -2.19 -6.72
N THR A 188 -15.08 -3.36 -6.14
CA THR A 188 -16.07 -4.05 -5.29
C THR A 188 -16.41 -3.17 -4.10
N ALA A 189 -17.70 -3.09 -3.78
CA ALA A 189 -18.23 -2.28 -2.70
C ALA A 189 -17.41 -2.41 -1.41
N TRP A 190 -16.63 -1.38 -1.15
CA TRP A 190 -15.93 -1.17 0.10
C TRP A 190 -16.79 -0.22 0.91
N PRO A 191 -17.28 -0.60 2.05
CA PRO A 191 -18.09 0.32 2.86
C PRO A 191 -17.21 1.50 3.29
N GLU A 192 -17.78 2.70 3.19
CA GLU A 192 -17.14 3.88 3.76
C GLU A 192 -16.78 3.61 5.23
N ARG A 193 -15.54 3.87 5.60
CA ARG A 193 -15.04 3.62 6.95
C ARG A 193 -14.36 4.85 7.52
N ARG A 194 -14.69 5.12 8.76
CA ARG A 194 -14.03 6.15 9.56
C ARG A 194 -13.15 5.45 10.60
N PHE A 195 -11.90 5.88 10.65
CA PHE A 195 -10.94 5.42 11.65
C PHE A 195 -10.59 6.60 12.54
N SER A 196 -10.94 6.51 13.81
CA SER A 196 -10.52 7.52 14.79
C SER A 196 -9.05 7.31 15.10
N LEU A 197 -8.24 8.35 14.86
CA LEU A 197 -6.88 8.42 15.36
C LEU A 197 -6.98 9.02 16.78
N ILE A 198 -7.18 8.16 17.77
CA ILE A 198 -7.09 8.61 19.16
C ILE A 198 -5.60 8.86 19.44
N PRO A 199 -5.21 10.04 19.94
CA PRO A 199 -3.83 10.37 20.26
C PRO A 199 -3.23 9.44 21.31
#